data_7311d675c098a87689dae74cc8853395
#
_entry.id   7311d675c098a87689dae74cc8853395
#
_cell.length_a   1.000
_cell.length_b   1.000
_cell.length_c   1.000
_cell.angle_alpha   90.00
_cell.angle_beta   90.00
_cell.angle_gamma   90.00
#
_symmetry.space_group_name_H-M   'P 1'
#
loop_
_entity.id
_entity.type
_entity.pdbx_description
1 polymer ?
#
loop_
_entity_poly.entity_id
_entity_poly.type
_entity_poly.pdbx_seq_one_letter_code
_entity_poly.pdbx_strand_id
1 'polypeptide(L)'
;MAYQLHRIQQLPCDVATAWKFFSSPHNLSLITPKEMKFTVLSDLSDDSLYEGMLIDYTVSPLFGIPLRWQTRITQVDEGKYFMDVQQIGPFRHWIHLHEFIPNANGVLMKDTVVYNLPLGVFGSIAHTLMVRSKLKTIFDYRFKILDNLFTQRKEII
;
A
#
# COMPACT_ATOMS: atom_id res chain seq x y z
N MET A 1 12.03 -3.32 17.94
CA MET A 1 11.32 -2.01 18.05
C MET A 1 10.34 -1.92 16.92
N ALA A 2 9.09 -1.50 17.17
CA ALA A 2 8.09 -1.28 16.15
C ALA A 2 8.16 0.17 15.66
N TYR A 3 8.01 0.35 14.36
CA TYR A 3 7.95 1.65 13.69
C TYR A 3 6.56 1.85 13.10
N GLN A 4 6.15 3.09 12.93
CA GLN A 4 4.87 3.43 12.34
C GLN A 4 5.05 4.51 11.26
N LEU A 5 4.32 4.34 10.16
CA LEU A 5 4.11 5.35 9.14
C LEU A 5 2.62 5.61 9.02
N HIS A 6 2.24 6.87 8.99
CA HIS A 6 0.86 7.29 8.84
C HIS A 6 0.74 8.31 7.72
N ARG A 7 -0.25 8.14 6.85
CA ARG A 7 -0.58 9.04 5.74
C ARG A 7 -2.06 9.28 5.67
N ILE A 8 -2.42 10.51 5.35
CA ILE A 8 -3.81 10.94 5.14
C ILE A 8 -3.86 11.67 3.81
N GLN A 9 -4.85 11.33 2.98
CA GLN A 9 -5.08 12.00 1.70
C GLN A 9 -6.57 12.18 1.44
N GLN A 10 -6.97 13.37 1.03
CA GLN A 10 -8.32 13.65 0.55
C GLN A 10 -8.39 13.24 -0.93
N LEU A 11 -9.31 12.33 -1.25
CA LEU A 11 -9.61 11.92 -2.63
C LEU A 11 -10.93 12.57 -3.07
N PRO A 12 -10.95 13.30 -4.20
CA PRO A 12 -12.15 13.98 -4.69
C PRO A 12 -13.06 13.02 -5.48
N CYS A 13 -13.41 11.88 -4.89
CA CYS A 13 -14.30 10.87 -5.47
C CYS A 13 -15.18 10.25 -4.39
N ASP A 14 -16.22 9.51 -4.77
CA ASP A 14 -17.02 8.73 -3.83
C ASP A 14 -16.30 7.49 -3.29
N VAL A 15 -16.84 6.91 -2.22
CA VAL A 15 -16.28 5.72 -1.57
C VAL A 15 -16.24 4.52 -2.52
N ALA A 16 -17.25 4.32 -3.36
CA ALA A 16 -17.30 3.18 -4.27
C ALA A 16 -16.17 3.24 -5.30
N THR A 17 -15.90 4.43 -5.84
CA THR A 17 -14.79 4.68 -6.78
C THR A 17 -13.43 4.46 -6.11
N ALA A 18 -13.23 4.98 -4.90
CA ALA A 18 -12.00 4.75 -4.14
C ALA A 18 -11.83 3.26 -3.80
N TRP A 19 -12.86 2.63 -3.26
CA TRP A 19 -12.84 1.21 -2.92
C TRP A 19 -12.48 0.33 -4.12
N LYS A 20 -13.16 0.52 -5.25
CA LYS A 20 -12.88 -0.23 -6.50
C LYS A 20 -11.43 -0.09 -6.94
N PHE A 21 -10.83 1.08 -6.77
CA PHE A 21 -9.44 1.29 -7.14
C PHE A 21 -8.47 0.55 -6.19
N PHE A 22 -8.64 0.73 -4.88
CA PHE A 22 -7.71 0.21 -3.88
C PHE A 22 -7.91 -1.28 -3.59
N SER A 23 -9.10 -1.82 -3.83
CA SER A 23 -9.39 -3.25 -3.68
C SER A 23 -8.85 -4.11 -4.83
N SER A 24 -8.36 -3.51 -5.92
CA SER A 24 -7.70 -4.24 -7.00
C SER A 24 -6.18 -4.26 -6.83
N PRO A 25 -5.57 -5.43 -6.56
CA PRO A 25 -4.11 -5.54 -6.42
C PRO A 25 -3.33 -5.12 -7.67
N HIS A 26 -3.93 -5.23 -8.86
CA HIS A 26 -3.32 -4.78 -10.11
C HIS A 26 -3.04 -3.27 -10.12
N ASN A 27 -3.89 -2.48 -9.48
CA ASN A 27 -3.69 -1.03 -9.37
C ASN A 27 -2.51 -0.64 -8.48
N LEU A 28 -2.01 -1.55 -7.65
CA LEU A 28 -0.86 -1.30 -6.78
C LEU A 28 0.41 -0.96 -7.59
N SER A 29 0.55 -1.54 -8.78
CA SER A 29 1.65 -1.23 -9.70
C SER A 29 1.63 0.22 -10.18
N LEU A 30 0.45 0.82 -10.33
CA LEU A 30 0.28 2.21 -10.78
C LEU A 30 0.76 3.21 -9.73
N ILE A 31 0.59 2.88 -8.46
CA ILE A 31 0.92 3.73 -7.30
C ILE A 31 2.24 3.34 -6.62
N THR A 32 3.02 2.48 -7.26
CA THR A 32 4.36 2.07 -6.81
C THR A 32 5.42 2.65 -7.76
N PRO A 33 6.51 3.25 -7.25
CA PRO A 33 7.56 3.80 -8.10
C PRO A 33 8.10 2.78 -9.10
N LYS A 34 8.28 3.19 -10.36
CA LYS A 34 8.68 2.30 -11.47
C LYS A 34 10.03 1.62 -11.23
N GLU A 35 10.96 2.30 -10.56
CA GLU A 35 12.26 1.76 -10.21
C GLU A 35 12.19 0.57 -9.24
N MET A 36 11.07 0.39 -8.55
CA MET A 36 10.84 -0.77 -7.69
C MET A 36 10.43 -2.02 -8.44
N LYS A 37 10.18 -1.94 -9.77
CA LYS A 37 9.85 -3.08 -10.63
C LYS A 37 8.77 -3.98 -10.01
N PHE A 38 7.71 -3.35 -9.52
CA PHE A 38 6.61 -4.05 -8.88
C PHE A 38 5.84 -4.90 -9.88
N THR A 39 5.66 -6.20 -9.60
CA THR A 39 4.95 -7.12 -10.47
C THR A 39 4.09 -8.07 -9.64
N VAL A 40 2.78 -8.08 -9.88
CA VAL A 40 1.85 -9.06 -9.28
C VAL A 40 2.05 -10.39 -9.97
N LEU A 41 2.21 -11.46 -9.21
CA LEU A 41 2.43 -12.83 -9.68
C LEU A 41 1.19 -13.70 -9.55
N SER A 42 0.29 -13.35 -8.63
CA SER A 42 -0.98 -14.07 -8.43
C SER A 42 -1.88 -13.90 -9.66
N ASP A 43 -2.51 -14.99 -10.09
CA ASP A 43 -3.62 -14.95 -11.03
C ASP A 43 -4.89 -14.56 -10.25
N LEU A 44 -5.26 -13.29 -10.35
CA LEU A 44 -6.40 -12.71 -9.66
C LEU A 44 -7.53 -12.52 -10.68
N SER A 45 -8.25 -13.59 -10.95
CA SER A 45 -9.39 -13.59 -11.89
C SER A 45 -10.59 -12.80 -11.37
N ASP A 46 -10.64 -12.57 -10.06
CA ASP A 46 -11.68 -11.80 -9.40
C ASP A 46 -11.05 -10.60 -8.67
N ASP A 47 -11.42 -9.37 -9.06
CA ASP A 47 -10.85 -8.13 -8.55
C ASP A 47 -11.32 -7.75 -7.14
N SER A 48 -12.14 -8.60 -6.49
CA SER A 48 -12.67 -8.31 -5.16
C SER A 48 -11.77 -8.85 -4.04
N LEU A 49 -11.43 -7.98 -3.08
CA LEU A 49 -10.72 -8.41 -1.87
C LEU A 49 -11.65 -9.23 -0.97
N TYR A 50 -11.08 -10.29 -0.37
CA TYR A 50 -11.75 -11.08 0.67
C TYR A 50 -10.75 -11.47 1.76
N GLU A 51 -11.26 -11.74 2.95
CA GLU A 51 -10.44 -12.21 4.07
C GLU A 51 -9.81 -13.58 3.77
N GLY A 52 -8.51 -13.67 4.02
CA GLY A 52 -7.71 -14.85 3.71
C GLY A 52 -7.05 -14.83 2.34
N MET A 53 -7.40 -13.89 1.45
CA MET A 53 -6.78 -13.73 0.14
C MET A 53 -5.26 -13.60 0.26
N LEU A 54 -4.52 -14.37 -0.54
CA LEU A 54 -3.07 -14.27 -0.65
C LEU A 54 -2.70 -13.61 -1.98
N ILE A 55 -1.82 -12.62 -1.91
CA ILE A 55 -1.33 -11.88 -3.08
C ILE A 55 0.18 -12.02 -3.12
N ASP A 56 0.69 -12.65 -4.17
CA ASP A 56 2.12 -12.79 -4.43
C ASP A 56 2.59 -11.74 -5.42
N TYR A 57 3.70 -11.10 -5.11
CA TYR A 57 4.36 -10.16 -6.01
C TYR A 57 5.88 -10.10 -5.80
N THR A 58 6.57 -9.51 -6.75
CA THR A 58 7.99 -9.16 -6.64
C THR A 58 8.12 -7.65 -6.56
N VAL A 59 9.12 -7.21 -5.83
CA VAL A 59 9.47 -5.80 -5.68
C VAL A 59 10.97 -5.67 -5.49
N SER A 60 11.57 -4.63 -6.07
CA SER A 60 13.00 -4.34 -5.97
C SER A 60 13.23 -3.04 -5.20
N PRO A 61 13.14 -3.04 -3.85
CA PRO A 61 13.17 -1.82 -3.06
C PRO A 61 14.56 -1.18 -2.98
N LEU A 62 15.63 -1.99 -3.10
CA LEU A 62 17.00 -1.55 -2.95
C LEU A 62 17.89 -2.22 -4.01
N PHE A 63 18.79 -1.45 -4.62
CA PHE A 63 19.82 -1.90 -5.57
C PHE A 63 19.29 -2.73 -6.75
N GLY A 64 18.00 -2.63 -7.08
CA GLY A 64 17.38 -3.41 -8.15
C GLY A 64 17.27 -4.91 -7.87
N ILE A 65 17.53 -5.36 -6.64
CA ILE A 65 17.45 -6.77 -6.24
C ILE A 65 15.99 -7.15 -6.05
N PRO A 66 15.46 -8.12 -6.83
CA PRO A 66 14.06 -8.55 -6.69
C PRO A 66 13.89 -9.36 -5.40
N LEU A 67 12.87 -8.99 -4.62
CA LEU A 67 12.43 -9.71 -3.44
C LEU A 67 11.03 -10.25 -3.69
N ARG A 68 10.78 -11.49 -3.29
CA ARG A 68 9.43 -12.03 -3.21
C ARG A 68 8.71 -11.42 -2.03
N TRP A 69 7.46 -11.00 -2.27
CA TRP A 69 6.59 -10.52 -1.23
C TRP A 69 5.25 -11.22 -1.35
N GLN A 70 4.74 -11.74 -0.24
CA GLN A 70 3.39 -12.28 -0.15
C GLN A 70 2.64 -11.56 0.95
N THR A 71 1.47 -11.07 0.59
CA THR A 71 0.55 -10.38 1.50
C THR A 71 -0.69 -11.26 1.70
N ARG A 72 -1.19 -11.29 2.93
CA ARG A 72 -2.50 -11.85 3.26
C ARG A 72 -3.44 -10.74 3.66
N ILE A 73 -4.62 -10.70 3.05
CA ILE A 73 -5.72 -9.84 3.51
C ILE A 73 -6.33 -10.47 4.75
N THR A 74 -6.27 -9.77 5.87
CA THR A 74 -6.69 -10.32 7.18
C THR A 74 -8.04 -9.82 7.63
N GLN A 75 -8.46 -8.66 7.15
CA GLN A 75 -9.75 -8.05 7.46
C GLN A 75 -10.27 -7.27 6.25
N VAL A 76 -11.58 -7.33 6.01
CA VAL A 76 -12.27 -6.55 4.98
C VAL A 76 -13.63 -6.11 5.53
N ASP A 77 -13.89 -4.80 5.53
CA ASP A 77 -15.23 -4.19 5.67
C ASP A 77 -15.43 -3.29 4.46
N GLU A 78 -16.19 -3.78 3.48
CA GLU A 78 -16.32 -3.17 2.17
C GLU A 78 -16.73 -1.70 2.25
N GLY A 79 -16.00 -0.85 1.54
CA GLY A 79 -16.21 0.60 1.53
C GLY A 79 -15.75 1.34 2.78
N LYS A 80 -15.19 0.65 3.78
CA LYS A 80 -14.70 1.28 5.02
C LYS A 80 -13.22 1.06 5.24
N TYR A 81 -12.77 -0.21 5.25
CA TYR A 81 -11.36 -0.52 5.45
C TYR A 81 -11.00 -1.93 4.99
N PHE A 82 -9.73 -2.15 4.75
CA PHE A 82 -9.12 -3.48 4.72
C PHE A 82 -7.73 -3.45 5.35
N MET A 83 -7.29 -4.62 5.80
CA MET A 83 -5.98 -4.80 6.42
C MET A 83 -5.20 -5.89 5.70
N ASP A 84 -3.96 -5.60 5.36
CA ASP A 84 -3.02 -6.56 4.81
C ASP A 84 -1.84 -6.80 5.73
N VAL A 85 -1.35 -8.04 5.74
CA VAL A 85 -0.22 -8.48 6.56
C VAL A 85 0.77 -9.26 5.71
N GLN A 86 2.04 -8.86 5.75
CA GLN A 86 3.10 -9.60 5.08
C GLN A 86 3.24 -11.00 5.66
N GLN A 87 3.21 -12.01 4.79
CA GLN A 87 3.52 -13.40 5.13
C GLN A 87 4.96 -13.76 4.74
N ILE A 88 5.40 -13.31 3.57
CA ILE A 88 6.75 -13.45 3.05
C ILE A 88 7.24 -12.07 2.65
N GLY A 89 8.45 -11.70 3.02
CA GLY A 89 9.02 -10.41 2.66
C GLY A 89 10.18 -9.97 3.55
N PRO A 90 10.71 -8.77 3.35
CA PRO A 90 11.92 -8.29 4.02
C PRO A 90 11.72 -7.84 5.47
N PHE A 91 10.49 -7.64 5.90
CA PHE A 91 10.18 -7.19 7.26
C PHE A 91 9.95 -8.39 8.18
N ARG A 92 10.28 -8.24 9.45
CA ARG A 92 9.91 -9.21 10.47
C ARG A 92 8.39 -9.21 10.71
N HIS A 93 7.80 -8.01 10.72
CA HIS A 93 6.37 -7.77 10.76
C HIS A 93 6.06 -6.58 9.87
N TRP A 94 4.95 -6.68 9.13
CA TRP A 94 4.37 -5.60 8.35
C TRP A 94 2.86 -5.77 8.37
N ILE A 95 2.18 -4.76 8.88
CA ILE A 95 0.73 -4.67 8.96
C ILE A 95 0.35 -3.34 8.35
N HIS A 96 -0.55 -3.33 7.38
CA HIS A 96 -1.01 -2.13 6.70
C HIS A 96 -2.53 -2.06 6.75
N LEU A 97 -3.05 -1.04 7.39
CA LEU A 97 -4.47 -0.71 7.45
C LEU A 97 -4.77 0.41 6.47
N HIS A 98 -5.75 0.18 5.61
CA HIS A 98 -6.32 1.15 4.68
C HIS A 98 -7.74 1.50 5.12
N GLU A 99 -8.01 2.78 5.39
CA GLU A 99 -9.32 3.27 5.83
C GLU A 99 -9.87 4.28 4.82
N PHE A 100 -11.17 4.23 4.57
CA PHE A 100 -11.90 5.10 3.64
C PHE A 100 -13.05 5.78 4.38
N ILE A 101 -12.92 7.07 4.66
CA ILE A 101 -13.87 7.83 5.45
C ILE A 101 -14.55 8.85 4.54
N PRO A 102 -15.86 8.66 4.20
CA PRO A 102 -16.59 9.62 3.38
C PRO A 102 -16.77 10.94 4.10
N ASN A 103 -16.69 12.03 3.34
CA ASN A 103 -16.97 13.39 3.82
C ASN A 103 -17.52 14.27 2.70
N ALA A 104 -17.80 15.54 2.99
CA ALA A 104 -18.38 16.47 2.02
C ALA A 104 -17.48 16.72 0.78
N ASN A 105 -16.17 16.46 0.86
CA ASN A 105 -15.21 16.67 -0.22
C ASN A 105 -14.86 15.38 -0.97
N GLY A 106 -15.52 14.26 -0.65
CA GLY A 106 -15.24 12.93 -1.21
C GLY A 106 -14.86 11.91 -0.15
N VAL A 107 -13.67 11.33 -0.23
CA VAL A 107 -13.16 10.32 0.70
C VAL A 107 -11.85 10.77 1.34
N LEU A 108 -11.79 10.73 2.67
CA LEU A 108 -10.53 10.82 3.39
C LEU A 108 -9.94 9.42 3.51
N MET A 109 -8.88 9.16 2.74
CA MET A 109 -8.13 7.92 2.83
C MET A 109 -7.04 8.03 3.89
N LYS A 110 -6.91 6.99 4.73
CA LYS A 110 -5.84 6.87 5.71
C LYS A 110 -5.10 5.57 5.50
N ASP A 111 -3.77 5.67 5.44
CA ASP A 111 -2.85 4.55 5.46
C ASP A 111 -2.10 4.52 6.79
N THR A 112 -2.18 3.40 7.50
CA THR A 112 -1.40 3.17 8.72
C THR A 112 -0.58 1.90 8.57
N VAL A 113 0.73 2.06 8.50
CA VAL A 113 1.68 0.94 8.42
C VAL A 113 2.41 0.79 9.74
N VAL A 114 2.34 -0.40 10.33
CA VAL A 114 3.15 -0.79 11.49
C VAL A 114 4.13 -1.87 11.05
N TYR A 115 5.43 -1.67 11.29
CA TYR A 115 6.45 -2.60 10.83
C TYR A 115 7.63 -2.74 11.76
N ASN A 116 8.30 -3.91 11.67
CA ASN A 116 9.56 -4.21 12.35
C ASN A 116 10.57 -4.74 11.36
N LEU A 117 11.83 -4.40 11.56
CA LEU A 117 12.94 -4.99 10.80
C LEU A 117 13.52 -6.20 11.52
N PRO A 118 14.07 -7.17 10.77
CA PRO A 118 14.89 -8.22 11.34
C PRO A 118 16.19 -7.66 11.92
N LEU A 119 16.99 -8.49 12.62
CA LEU A 119 18.32 -8.18 13.11
C LEU A 119 18.43 -7.16 14.27
N GLY A 120 17.38 -6.96 15.05
CA GLY A 120 17.42 -6.20 16.30
C GLY A 120 18.08 -4.82 16.17
N VAL A 121 19.23 -4.58 16.83
CA VAL A 121 19.95 -3.29 16.83
C VAL A 121 20.46 -2.91 15.44
N PHE A 122 20.96 -3.88 14.65
CA PHE A 122 21.38 -3.64 13.27
C PHE A 122 20.21 -3.25 12.37
N GLY A 123 19.04 -3.83 12.61
CA GLY A 123 17.80 -3.42 11.96
C GLY A 123 17.42 -1.97 12.28
N SER A 124 17.64 -1.50 13.51
CA SER A 124 17.39 -0.11 13.90
C SER A 124 18.32 0.87 13.19
N ILE A 125 19.58 0.52 13.00
CA ILE A 125 20.53 1.35 12.23
C ILE A 125 20.11 1.41 10.78
N ALA A 126 19.82 0.26 10.15
CA ALA A 126 19.34 0.20 8.77
C ALA A 126 18.03 0.99 8.58
N HIS A 127 17.11 0.92 9.55
CA HIS A 127 15.89 1.74 9.54
C HIS A 127 16.20 3.23 9.48
N THR A 128 17.05 3.72 10.40
CA THR A 128 17.37 5.15 10.49
C THR A 128 18.04 5.66 9.21
N LEU A 129 18.94 4.87 8.62
CA LEU A 129 19.72 5.29 7.46
C LEU A 129 18.99 5.13 6.13
N MET A 130 18.17 4.12 5.96
CA MET A 130 17.65 3.75 4.65
C MET A 130 16.13 3.50 4.60
N VAL A 131 15.59 2.65 5.47
CA VAL A 131 14.22 2.15 5.32
C VAL A 131 13.19 3.26 5.47
N ARG A 132 13.34 4.10 6.50
CA ARG A 132 12.44 5.23 6.74
C ARG A 132 12.37 6.19 5.55
N SER A 133 13.53 6.55 5.00
CA SER A 133 13.62 7.43 3.83
C SER A 133 12.98 6.78 2.60
N LYS A 134 13.24 5.50 2.36
CA LYS A 134 12.68 4.76 1.22
C LYS A 134 11.16 4.64 1.31
N LEU A 135 10.63 4.29 2.48
CA LEU A 135 9.18 4.24 2.70
C LEU A 135 8.53 5.60 2.49
N LYS A 136 9.16 6.68 3.01
CA LYS A 136 8.69 8.05 2.76
C LYS A 136 8.60 8.34 1.27
N THR A 137 9.63 8.04 0.51
CA THR A 137 9.66 8.25 -0.96
C THR A 137 8.55 7.48 -1.67
N ILE A 138 8.31 6.23 -1.29
CA ILE A 138 7.25 5.39 -1.88
C ILE A 138 5.87 6.00 -1.62
N PHE A 139 5.58 6.40 -0.40
CA PHE A 139 4.29 6.98 -0.05
C PHE A 139 4.11 8.40 -0.59
N ASP A 140 5.17 9.20 -0.71
CA ASP A 140 5.11 10.51 -1.36
C ASP A 140 4.84 10.38 -2.87
N TYR A 141 5.43 9.38 -3.53
CA TYR A 141 5.12 9.03 -4.92
C TYR A 141 3.65 8.62 -5.07
N ARG A 142 3.19 7.69 -4.22
CA ARG A 142 1.79 7.24 -4.19
C ARG A 142 0.84 8.42 -4.06
N PHE A 143 1.10 9.32 -3.12
CA PHE A 143 0.30 10.52 -2.89
C PHE A 143 0.13 11.35 -4.18
N LYS A 144 1.24 11.64 -4.88
CA LYS A 144 1.22 12.41 -6.13
C LYS A 144 0.44 11.71 -7.24
N ILE A 145 0.62 10.41 -7.40
CA ILE A 145 -0.08 9.65 -8.46
C ILE A 145 -1.57 9.61 -8.17
N LEU A 146 -1.99 9.36 -6.93
CA LEU A 146 -3.39 9.36 -6.54
C LEU A 146 -4.04 10.72 -6.72
N ASP A 147 -3.35 11.80 -6.33
CA ASP A 147 -3.83 13.17 -6.55
C ASP A 147 -4.10 13.42 -8.04
N ASN A 148 -3.16 13.10 -8.92
CA ASN A 148 -3.34 13.23 -10.36
C ASN A 148 -4.48 12.35 -10.90
N LEU A 149 -4.54 11.07 -10.52
CA LEU A 149 -5.53 10.13 -11.03
C LEU A 149 -6.98 10.52 -10.67
N PHE A 150 -7.19 10.98 -9.44
CA PHE A 150 -8.53 11.31 -8.96
C PHE A 150 -8.93 12.76 -9.27
N THR A 151 -8.00 13.69 -9.45
CA THR A 151 -8.28 15.07 -9.86
C THR A 151 -8.63 15.13 -11.34
N GLN A 152 -7.86 14.46 -12.23
CA GLN A 152 -8.11 14.46 -13.68
C GLN A 152 -9.44 13.80 -14.05
N ARG A 153 -9.90 12.81 -13.28
CA ARG A 153 -11.24 12.21 -13.51
C ARG A 153 -12.40 13.17 -13.27
N LYS A 154 -12.19 14.24 -12.51
CA LYS A 154 -13.20 15.28 -12.28
C LYS A 154 -13.41 16.22 -13.45
N GLU A 155 -12.41 16.35 -14.34
CA GLU A 155 -12.46 17.26 -15.50
C GLU A 155 -13.13 16.65 -16.74
N ILE A 156 -13.49 15.36 -16.68
CA ILE A 156 -14.06 14.60 -17.82
C ILE A 156 -15.58 14.37 -17.67
N ILE A 157 -16.19 14.87 -16.60
CA ILE A 157 -17.65 14.87 -16.37
C ILE A 157 -18.17 16.29 -16.45
#